data_ebdcc59e7c492563d65fc0a9ff178c84
#
_entry.id   ebdcc59e7c492563d65fc0a9ff178c84
#
_cell.length_a   1.000
_cell.length_b   1.000
_cell.length_c   1.000
_cell.angle_alpha   90.00
_cell.angle_beta   90.00
_cell.angle_gamma   90.00
#
_symmetry.space_group_name_H-M   'P 1'
#
loop_
_entity.id
_entity.type
_entity.pdbx_description
1 polymer ?
#
loop_
_entity_poly.entity_id
_entity_poly.type
_entity_poly.pdbx_seq_one_letter_code
_entity_poly.pdbx_strand_id
1 'polypeptide(L)'
;MHIDVAAAAEELEREGLLRRRRSDDSDRIIHRVSQELDLRLPADLEALYREGISRVGEFEAIAPIWNDRVGWRHVAIGTTRLLSSQAVPIFSDGCGSLYGLDLSTGDTPPAVYFFDHEDRFATPRWAAGSSVGAFLLLLGAGDRAGREGWSPKWELSIDPDLERCPRAPAIWNAG
;
A
#
# COMPACT_ATOMS: atom_id res chain seq x y z
N MET A 1 -10.99 12.45 4.57
CA MET A 1 -11.42 11.66 5.77
C MET A 1 -10.42 10.51 5.92
N HIS A 2 -9.66 10.47 7.03
CA HIS A 2 -8.70 9.39 7.24
C HIS A 2 -9.42 8.08 7.56
N ILE A 3 -9.14 7.03 6.82
CA ILE A 3 -9.65 5.67 7.07
C ILE A 3 -8.56 4.91 7.83
N ASP A 4 -8.91 4.46 9.02
CA ASP A 4 -8.02 3.66 9.87
C ASP A 4 -7.75 2.28 9.26
N VAL A 5 -6.51 1.78 9.39
CA VAL A 5 -6.08 0.50 8.82
C VAL A 5 -6.82 -0.68 9.45
N ALA A 6 -7.06 -0.64 10.77
CA ALA A 6 -7.76 -1.72 11.45
C ALA A 6 -9.23 -1.78 11.02
N ALA A 7 -9.90 -0.62 10.88
CA ALA A 7 -11.27 -0.56 10.40
C ALA A 7 -11.39 -1.07 8.95
N ALA A 8 -10.44 -0.71 8.08
CA ALA A 8 -10.38 -1.25 6.72
C ALA A 8 -10.16 -2.77 6.70
N ALA A 9 -9.29 -3.28 7.57
CA ALA A 9 -9.02 -4.69 7.69
C ALA A 9 -10.25 -5.49 8.17
N GLU A 10 -10.99 -4.98 9.16
CA GLU A 10 -12.23 -5.60 9.64
C GLU A 10 -13.30 -5.67 8.54
N GLU A 11 -13.44 -4.62 7.73
CA GLU A 11 -14.36 -4.59 6.59
C GLU A 11 -14.01 -5.67 5.58
N LEU A 12 -12.75 -5.71 5.14
CA LEU A 12 -12.26 -6.68 4.16
C LEU A 12 -12.31 -8.13 4.67
N GLU A 13 -12.12 -8.34 5.96
CA GLU A 13 -12.23 -9.66 6.59
C GLU A 13 -13.68 -10.15 6.58
N ARG A 14 -14.64 -9.26 6.90
CA ARG A 14 -16.09 -9.54 6.82
C ARG A 14 -16.54 -9.93 5.42
N GLU A 15 -15.89 -9.38 4.39
CA GLU A 15 -16.15 -9.70 2.99
C GLU A 15 -15.36 -10.91 2.47
N GLY A 16 -14.48 -11.50 3.28
CA GLY A 16 -13.65 -12.65 2.89
C GLY A 16 -12.52 -12.29 1.92
N LEU A 17 -12.20 -11.01 1.76
CA LEU A 17 -11.16 -10.48 0.85
C LEU A 17 -9.79 -10.37 1.51
N LEU A 18 -9.72 -10.43 2.84
CA LEU A 18 -8.49 -10.28 3.59
C LEU A 18 -7.88 -11.63 3.95
N ARG A 19 -6.56 -11.71 3.80
CA ARG A 19 -5.77 -12.76 4.45
C ARG A 19 -4.77 -12.15 5.41
N ARG A 20 -4.74 -12.69 6.62
CA ARG A 20 -3.76 -12.32 7.64
C ARG A 20 -2.73 -13.42 7.79
N ARG A 21 -1.51 -13.05 8.09
CA ARG A 21 -0.47 -13.95 8.55
C ARG A 21 -0.19 -13.66 10.01
N ARG A 22 -0.36 -14.64 10.89
CA ARG A 22 -0.01 -14.47 12.31
C ARG A 22 1.49 -14.22 12.40
N SER A 23 1.85 -13.10 12.95
CA SER A 23 3.21 -12.79 13.38
C SER A 23 3.13 -12.50 14.87
N ASP A 24 3.73 -13.35 15.67
CA ASP A 24 3.88 -13.11 17.10
C ASP A 24 4.94 -12.03 17.40
N ASP A 25 5.44 -11.35 16.36
CA ASP A 25 6.65 -10.53 16.42
C ASP A 25 6.55 -9.20 15.63
N SER A 26 5.33 -8.65 15.53
CA SER A 26 5.10 -7.40 14.77
C SER A 26 5.96 -6.24 15.27
N ASP A 27 6.14 -6.11 16.58
CA ASP A 27 6.95 -5.02 17.16
C ASP A 27 8.44 -5.16 16.80
N ARG A 28 8.97 -6.38 16.75
CA ARG A 28 10.35 -6.63 16.29
C ARG A 28 10.52 -6.25 14.83
N ILE A 29 9.53 -6.56 14.01
CA ILE A 29 9.51 -6.22 12.59
C ILE A 29 9.48 -4.71 12.40
N ILE A 30 8.57 -4.01 13.09
CA ILE A 30 8.46 -2.56 13.07
C ILE A 30 9.79 -1.92 13.46
N HIS A 31 10.39 -2.39 14.56
CA HIS A 31 11.69 -1.90 15.01
C HIS A 31 12.80 -2.10 13.97
N ARG A 32 12.87 -3.29 13.37
CA ARG A 32 13.85 -3.62 12.34
C ARG A 32 13.68 -2.76 11.09
N VAL A 33 12.45 -2.59 10.59
CA VAL A 33 12.15 -1.76 9.42
C VAL A 33 12.51 -0.30 9.71
N SER A 34 12.16 0.20 10.90
CA SER A 34 12.53 1.56 11.33
C SER A 34 14.06 1.76 11.35
N GLN A 35 14.82 0.75 11.83
CA GLN A 35 16.29 0.81 11.81
C GLN A 35 16.86 0.74 10.39
N GLU A 36 16.35 -0.16 9.53
CA GLU A 36 16.83 -0.31 8.15
C GLU A 36 16.56 0.93 7.29
N LEU A 37 15.48 1.66 7.58
CA LEU A 37 15.12 2.90 6.90
C LEU A 37 15.71 4.17 7.55
N ASP A 38 16.27 4.03 8.75
CA ASP A 38 16.74 5.15 9.58
C ASP A 38 15.64 6.23 9.76
N LEU A 39 14.40 5.79 10.00
CA LEU A 39 13.27 6.69 10.22
C LEU A 39 12.23 6.10 11.18
N ARG A 40 11.45 6.98 11.79
CA ARG A 40 10.23 6.59 12.50
C ARG A 40 9.16 6.25 11.47
N LEU A 41 8.58 5.05 11.57
CA LEU A 41 7.53 4.64 10.66
C LEU A 41 6.25 5.46 10.88
N PRO A 42 5.52 5.82 9.80
CA PRO A 42 4.18 6.36 9.93
C PRO A 42 3.23 5.38 10.64
N ALA A 43 2.28 5.92 11.40
CA ALA A 43 1.34 5.13 12.18
C ALA A 43 0.55 4.10 11.31
N ASP A 44 0.17 4.49 10.10
CA ASP A 44 -0.53 3.63 9.15
C ASP A 44 0.32 2.42 8.72
N LEU A 45 1.64 2.61 8.54
CA LEU A 45 2.55 1.52 8.20
C LEU A 45 2.77 0.58 9.39
N GLU A 46 2.90 1.12 10.59
CA GLU A 46 2.96 0.31 11.80
C GLU A 46 1.67 -0.50 11.99
N ALA A 47 0.50 0.13 11.76
CA ALA A 47 -0.81 -0.53 11.85
C ALA A 47 -0.93 -1.65 10.82
N LEU A 48 -0.51 -1.42 9.56
CA LEU A 48 -0.47 -2.45 8.52
C LEU A 48 0.32 -3.68 8.98
N TYR A 49 1.44 -3.45 9.64
CA TYR A 49 2.30 -4.52 10.16
C TYR A 49 1.66 -5.23 11.36
N ARG A 50 1.06 -4.52 12.30
CA ARG A 50 0.38 -5.13 13.46
C ARG A 50 -0.83 -5.95 13.05
N GLU A 51 -1.58 -5.50 12.06
CA GLU A 51 -2.73 -6.23 11.50
C GLU A 51 -2.32 -7.52 10.78
N GLY A 52 -1.05 -7.69 10.44
CA GLY A 52 -0.54 -8.90 9.82
C GLY A 52 -1.11 -9.16 8.42
N ILE A 53 -1.54 -8.11 7.72
CA ILE A 53 -2.15 -8.22 6.40
C ILE A 53 -1.13 -8.79 5.43
N SER A 54 -1.45 -9.92 4.80
CA SER A 54 -0.59 -10.59 3.83
C SER A 54 -1.15 -10.58 2.41
N ARG A 55 -2.47 -10.39 2.27
CA ARG A 55 -3.14 -10.34 0.97
C ARG A 55 -4.48 -9.64 1.09
N VAL A 56 -4.84 -8.87 0.04
CA VAL A 56 -6.17 -8.30 -0.16
C VAL A 56 -6.60 -8.66 -1.59
N GLY A 57 -7.69 -9.43 -1.74
CA GLY A 57 -8.10 -9.96 -3.03
C GLY A 57 -6.96 -10.73 -3.70
N GLU A 58 -6.56 -10.29 -4.89
CA GLU A 58 -5.44 -10.86 -5.66
C GLU A 58 -4.09 -10.22 -5.35
N PHE A 59 -4.04 -9.13 -4.57
CA PHE A 59 -2.82 -8.36 -4.30
C PHE A 59 -2.09 -8.87 -3.06
N GLU A 60 -0.78 -9.06 -3.17
CA GLU A 60 0.07 -9.53 -2.08
C GLU A 60 0.78 -8.38 -1.38
N ALA A 61 0.74 -8.39 -0.06
CA ALA A 61 1.55 -7.47 0.73
C ALA A 61 3.03 -7.78 0.54
N ILE A 62 3.81 -6.77 0.21
CA ILE A 62 5.26 -6.89 0.17
C ILE A 62 5.77 -6.87 1.59
N ALA A 63 6.34 -7.98 1.93
CA ALA A 63 6.81 -8.19 3.25
C ALA A 63 8.32 -7.99 3.38
N PRO A 64 8.76 -6.96 4.10
CA PRO A 64 9.86 -7.19 5.01
C PRO A 64 9.43 -8.13 6.13
N ILE A 65 8.13 -8.38 6.23
CA ILE A 65 7.37 -8.86 7.36
C ILE A 65 7.36 -10.37 7.46
N TRP A 66 7.38 -11.09 6.34
CA TRP A 66 6.89 -12.45 6.37
C TRP A 66 7.97 -13.50 6.21
N ASN A 67 9.20 -13.09 5.92
CA ASN A 67 10.24 -14.08 5.68
C ASN A 67 11.64 -13.51 5.92
N ASP A 68 12.32 -13.99 6.95
CA ASP A 68 13.74 -13.67 7.23
C ASP A 68 14.69 -13.97 6.05
N ARG A 69 14.22 -14.74 5.06
CA ARG A 69 14.98 -15.15 3.87
C ARG A 69 14.63 -14.36 2.60
N VAL A 70 13.48 -13.69 2.55
CA VAL A 70 12.91 -13.06 1.34
C VAL A 70 12.53 -11.59 1.56
N GLY A 71 13.07 -10.95 2.57
CA GLY A 71 12.83 -9.52 2.81
C GLY A 71 13.10 -8.66 1.56
N TRP A 72 12.94 -7.37 1.66
CA TRP A 72 13.13 -6.31 0.64
C TRP A 72 14.21 -6.57 -0.40
N ARG A 73 15.19 -7.43 -0.08
CA ARG A 73 16.30 -7.78 -0.96
C ARG A 73 15.91 -8.56 -2.20
N HIS A 74 14.74 -9.23 -2.24
CA HIS A 74 14.29 -9.97 -3.42
C HIS A 74 13.42 -9.16 -4.39
N VAL A 75 12.85 -8.05 -3.93
CA VAL A 75 12.28 -7.02 -4.81
C VAL A 75 13.35 -5.93 -5.07
N ALA A 76 14.62 -6.34 -5.10
CA ALA A 76 15.78 -5.49 -4.84
C ALA A 76 15.88 -4.23 -5.70
N ILE A 77 15.56 -4.29 -6.99
CA ILE A 77 15.70 -3.12 -7.88
C ILE A 77 14.55 -2.14 -7.66
N GLY A 78 13.33 -2.63 -7.62
CA GLY A 78 12.14 -1.81 -7.38
C GLY A 78 12.18 -1.15 -6.00
N THR A 79 12.48 -1.92 -4.96
CA THR A 79 12.59 -1.42 -3.58
C THR A 79 13.64 -0.33 -3.46
N THR A 80 14.85 -0.51 -4.00
CA THR A 80 15.91 0.51 -3.94
C THR A 80 15.47 1.81 -4.62
N ARG A 81 14.76 1.72 -5.74
CA ARG A 81 14.28 2.92 -6.45
C ARG A 81 13.14 3.62 -5.73
N LEU A 82 12.18 2.86 -5.19
CA LEU A 82 11.12 3.43 -4.35
C LEU A 82 11.71 4.15 -3.13
N LEU A 83 12.66 3.53 -2.43
CA LEU A 83 13.33 4.15 -1.28
C LEU A 83 14.09 5.42 -1.69
N SER A 84 14.76 5.43 -2.84
CA SER A 84 15.40 6.63 -3.39
C SER A 84 14.39 7.74 -3.70
N SER A 85 13.14 7.38 -3.98
CA SER A 85 12.02 8.29 -4.20
C SER A 85 11.25 8.60 -2.91
N GLN A 86 11.78 8.24 -1.75
CA GLN A 86 11.12 8.37 -0.44
C GLN A 86 9.76 7.65 -0.39
N ALA A 87 9.65 6.50 -1.01
CA ALA A 87 8.49 5.63 -0.94
C ALA A 87 8.87 4.25 -0.41
N VAL A 88 8.03 3.69 0.47
CA VAL A 88 8.21 2.33 1.01
C VAL A 88 7.26 1.39 0.29
N PRO A 89 7.75 0.31 -0.38
CA PRO A 89 6.88 -0.65 -1.02
C PRO A 89 6.05 -1.40 0.02
N ILE A 90 4.74 -1.46 -0.20
CA ILE A 90 3.80 -2.12 0.72
C ILE A 90 3.01 -3.26 0.07
N PHE A 91 2.72 -3.19 -1.23
CA PHE A 91 2.01 -4.23 -1.98
C PHE A 91 2.58 -4.42 -3.38
N SER A 92 2.35 -5.61 -3.95
CA SER A 92 2.66 -5.97 -5.34
C SER A 92 1.36 -6.26 -6.11
N ASP A 93 1.34 -5.94 -7.40
CA ASP A 93 0.26 -6.31 -8.31
C ASP A 93 0.38 -7.75 -8.86
N GLY A 94 1.44 -8.48 -8.45
CA GLY A 94 1.74 -9.81 -8.96
C GLY A 94 2.35 -9.85 -10.36
N CYS A 95 2.43 -8.72 -11.06
CA CYS A 95 2.99 -8.57 -12.41
C CYS A 95 4.37 -7.89 -12.41
N GLY A 96 4.86 -7.51 -11.24
CA GLY A 96 6.17 -6.89 -11.06
C GLY A 96 6.11 -5.41 -10.66
N SER A 97 4.95 -4.76 -10.75
CA SER A 97 4.75 -3.39 -10.28
C SER A 97 4.43 -3.34 -8.79
N LEU A 98 4.61 -2.17 -8.19
CA LEU A 98 4.59 -1.97 -6.74
C LEU A 98 3.65 -0.83 -6.33
N TYR A 99 2.99 -1.03 -5.20
CA TYR A 99 2.35 0.06 -4.46
C TYR A 99 3.29 0.54 -3.37
N GLY A 100 3.61 1.82 -3.36
CA GLY A 100 4.53 2.44 -2.42
C GLY A 100 3.85 3.50 -1.56
N LEU A 101 4.12 3.46 -0.25
CA LEU A 101 3.71 4.47 0.71
C LEU A 101 4.67 5.67 0.63
N ASP A 102 4.13 6.85 0.37
CA ASP A 102 4.93 8.07 0.24
C ASP A 102 5.36 8.64 1.61
N LEU A 103 6.67 8.85 1.75
CA LEU A 103 7.24 9.47 2.94
C LEU A 103 7.79 10.89 2.66
N SER A 104 7.67 11.37 1.40
CA SER A 104 8.33 12.62 0.96
C SER A 104 7.61 13.87 1.45
N THR A 105 6.31 13.81 1.63
CA THR A 105 5.49 14.99 1.94
C THR A 105 5.50 15.36 3.42
N GLY A 106 5.88 14.42 4.28
CA GLY A 106 5.75 14.58 5.74
C GLY A 106 4.30 14.69 6.21
N ASP A 107 3.33 14.55 5.31
CA ASP A 107 1.91 14.60 5.60
C ASP A 107 1.45 13.36 6.39
N THR A 108 0.47 13.55 7.21
CA THR A 108 -0.14 12.47 7.98
C THR A 108 -1.63 12.47 7.69
N PRO A 109 -2.19 11.40 7.13
CA PRO A 109 -1.57 10.12 6.72
C PRO A 109 -0.85 10.22 5.35
N PRO A 110 0.21 9.44 5.15
CA PRO A 110 0.90 9.39 3.87
C PRO A 110 0.06 8.65 2.81
N ALA A 111 0.09 9.18 1.57
CA ALA A 111 -0.61 8.58 0.44
C ALA A 111 0.10 7.35 -0.12
N VAL A 112 -0.65 6.49 -0.78
CA VAL A 112 -0.14 5.30 -1.50
C VAL A 112 -0.19 5.55 -2.99
N TYR A 113 0.90 5.23 -3.69
CA TYR A 113 1.02 5.39 -5.14
C TYR A 113 1.40 4.07 -5.83
N PHE A 114 0.96 3.93 -7.08
CA PHE A 114 1.38 2.85 -7.95
C PHE A 114 2.64 3.25 -8.73
N PHE A 115 3.61 2.32 -8.76
CA PHE A 115 4.88 2.43 -9.47
C PHE A 115 5.01 1.28 -10.46
N ASP A 116 5.13 1.63 -11.74
CA ASP A 116 5.19 0.67 -12.83
C ASP A 116 6.62 0.11 -13.01
N HIS A 117 6.74 -1.20 -13.17
CA HIS A 117 8.03 -1.84 -13.44
C HIS A 117 8.53 -1.55 -14.85
N GLU A 118 7.63 -1.27 -15.83
CA GLU A 118 8.00 -0.97 -17.23
C GLU A 118 8.74 0.36 -17.34
N ASP A 119 8.39 1.36 -16.52
CA ASP A 119 9.14 2.61 -16.42
C ASP A 119 10.27 2.57 -15.38
N ARG A 120 10.58 1.37 -14.88
CA ARG A 120 11.61 1.10 -13.88
C ARG A 120 11.37 1.81 -12.55
N PHE A 121 10.11 2.02 -12.17
CA PHE A 121 9.72 2.69 -10.94
C PHE A 121 10.22 4.14 -10.83
N ALA A 122 10.38 4.83 -11.96
CA ALA A 122 11.00 6.16 -12.00
C ALA A 122 10.16 7.22 -11.28
N THR A 123 8.85 7.19 -11.51
CA THR A 123 7.88 8.11 -10.91
C THR A 123 6.58 7.38 -10.57
N PRO A 124 5.78 7.88 -9.61
CA PRO A 124 4.45 7.33 -9.40
C PRO A 124 3.56 7.60 -10.62
N ARG A 125 2.86 6.58 -11.09
CA ARG A 125 1.95 6.66 -12.24
C ARG A 125 0.60 7.26 -11.84
N TRP A 126 0.04 6.79 -10.73
CA TRP A 126 -1.22 7.29 -10.18
C TRP A 126 -1.29 7.12 -8.67
N ALA A 127 -2.20 7.90 -8.05
CA ALA A 127 -2.56 7.73 -6.65
C ALA A 127 -3.46 6.49 -6.49
N ALA A 128 -3.07 5.61 -5.59
CA ALA A 128 -3.78 4.36 -5.28
C ALA A 128 -4.58 4.43 -3.97
N GLY A 129 -4.34 5.45 -3.15
CA GLY A 129 -5.07 5.73 -1.92
C GLY A 129 -4.52 6.95 -1.21
N SER A 130 -5.39 7.76 -0.60
CA SER A 130 -4.98 8.93 0.19
C SER A 130 -4.45 8.55 1.57
N SER A 131 -4.61 7.29 1.98
CA SER A 131 -4.07 6.66 3.18
C SER A 131 -3.94 5.15 2.97
N VAL A 132 -3.26 4.44 3.87
CA VAL A 132 -3.16 2.97 3.79
C VAL A 132 -4.54 2.32 3.93
N GLY A 133 -5.38 2.79 4.86
CA GLY A 133 -6.73 2.24 5.03
C GLY A 133 -7.62 2.43 3.79
N ALA A 134 -7.60 3.62 3.18
CA ALA A 134 -8.31 3.88 1.94
C ALA A 134 -7.81 2.98 0.79
N PHE A 135 -6.49 2.86 0.65
CA PHE A 135 -5.86 1.97 -0.32
C PHE A 135 -6.31 0.51 -0.17
N LEU A 136 -6.33 -0.02 1.05
CA LEU A 136 -6.79 -1.39 1.30
C LEU A 136 -8.23 -1.61 0.86
N LEU A 137 -9.13 -0.66 1.17
CA LEU A 137 -10.52 -0.73 0.72
C LEU A 137 -10.64 -0.63 -0.79
N LEU A 138 -9.86 0.23 -1.45
CA LEU A 138 -9.82 0.33 -2.91
C LEU A 138 -9.31 -0.94 -3.56
N LEU A 139 -8.30 -1.62 -3.01
CA LEU A 139 -7.86 -2.93 -3.49
C LEU A 139 -8.97 -3.98 -3.41
N GLY A 140 -9.62 -4.11 -2.25
CA GLY A 140 -10.73 -5.04 -2.06
C GLY A 140 -11.92 -4.72 -2.94
N ALA A 141 -12.17 -3.43 -3.13
CA ALA A 141 -13.22 -2.94 -3.99
C ALA A 141 -12.89 -3.18 -5.48
N GLY A 142 -11.62 -3.06 -5.89
CA GLY A 142 -11.15 -3.38 -7.25
C GLY A 142 -11.37 -4.84 -7.63
N ASP A 143 -11.16 -5.76 -6.70
CA ASP A 143 -11.48 -7.18 -6.88
C ASP A 143 -12.98 -7.40 -7.18
N ARG A 144 -13.86 -6.60 -6.55
CA ARG A 144 -15.31 -6.60 -6.83
C ARG A 144 -15.67 -5.90 -8.13
N ALA A 145 -15.03 -4.77 -8.45
CA ALA A 145 -15.33 -3.98 -9.64
C ALA A 145 -15.01 -4.73 -10.95
N GLY A 146 -14.06 -5.64 -10.93
CA GLY A 146 -13.86 -6.58 -12.03
C GLY A 146 -15.12 -7.41 -12.36
N ARG A 147 -16.07 -7.46 -11.42
CA ARG A 147 -17.37 -8.15 -11.58
C ARG A 147 -18.55 -7.23 -11.90
N GLU A 148 -18.51 -5.96 -11.47
CA GLU A 148 -19.66 -5.04 -11.47
C GLU A 148 -19.46 -3.77 -12.29
N GLY A 149 -18.27 -3.55 -12.81
CA GLY A 149 -17.90 -2.34 -13.54
C GLY A 149 -17.29 -1.26 -12.62
N TRP A 150 -16.14 -0.79 -13.03
CA TRP A 150 -15.37 0.25 -12.35
C TRP A 150 -15.84 1.65 -12.76
N SER A 151 -15.79 2.62 -11.82
CA SER A 151 -16.01 4.04 -12.15
C SER A 151 -15.27 4.97 -11.18
N PRO A 152 -14.82 6.16 -11.65
CA PRO A 152 -14.21 7.17 -10.78
C PRO A 152 -15.11 7.57 -9.61
N LYS A 153 -16.41 7.72 -9.86
CA LYS A 153 -17.38 8.10 -8.84
C LYS A 153 -17.45 7.08 -7.69
N TRP A 154 -17.28 5.82 -8.02
CA TRP A 154 -17.28 4.76 -7.04
C TRP A 154 -15.99 4.76 -6.18
N GLU A 155 -14.80 4.94 -6.77
CA GLU A 155 -13.57 5.10 -6.00
C GLU A 155 -13.62 6.31 -5.07
N LEU A 156 -14.12 7.45 -5.55
CA LEU A 156 -14.30 8.65 -4.75
C LEU A 156 -15.34 8.50 -3.63
N SER A 157 -16.27 7.55 -3.73
CA SER A 157 -17.16 7.21 -2.62
C SER A 157 -16.45 6.49 -1.47
N ILE A 158 -15.36 5.79 -1.77
CA ILE A 158 -14.49 5.10 -0.80
C ILE A 158 -13.43 6.07 -0.28
N ASP A 159 -12.73 6.74 -1.19
CA ASP A 159 -11.64 7.67 -0.87
C ASP A 159 -11.88 9.05 -1.51
N PRO A 160 -12.64 9.94 -0.87
CA PRO A 160 -12.93 11.28 -1.40
C PRO A 160 -11.71 12.20 -1.49
N ASP A 161 -10.61 11.85 -0.85
CA ASP A 161 -9.37 12.63 -0.86
C ASP A 161 -8.36 12.14 -1.93
N LEU A 162 -8.70 11.09 -2.70
CA LEU A 162 -7.81 10.48 -3.69
C LEU A 162 -7.30 11.46 -4.75
N GLU A 163 -8.17 12.38 -5.24
CA GLU A 163 -7.79 13.39 -6.23
C GLU A 163 -6.88 14.50 -5.68
N ARG A 164 -6.71 14.57 -4.35
CA ARG A 164 -5.86 15.57 -3.69
C ARG A 164 -4.43 15.07 -3.45
N CYS A 165 -4.12 13.83 -3.83
CA CYS A 165 -2.78 13.28 -3.68
C CYS A 165 -1.77 14.06 -4.52
N PRO A 166 -0.67 14.58 -3.93
CA PRO A 166 0.11 15.65 -4.56
C PRO A 166 1.10 15.17 -5.64
N ARG A 167 1.50 13.89 -5.63
CA ARG A 167 2.60 13.40 -6.51
C ARG A 167 2.15 12.81 -7.81
N ALA A 168 0.94 12.31 -7.89
CA ALA A 168 0.38 11.73 -9.11
C ALA A 168 -1.15 11.85 -9.08
N PRO A 169 -1.80 11.98 -10.25
CA PRO A 169 -3.24 12.04 -10.35
C PRO A 169 -3.90 10.71 -9.95
N ALA A 170 -5.21 10.72 -9.76
CA ALA A 170 -6.00 9.50 -9.72
C ALA A 170 -5.91 8.74 -11.06
N ILE A 171 -6.13 7.42 -11.04
CA ILE A 171 -5.90 6.55 -12.21
C ILE A 171 -6.64 7.01 -13.48
N TRP A 172 -7.85 7.54 -13.36
CA TRP A 172 -8.65 8.03 -14.51
C TRP A 172 -8.15 9.35 -15.11
N ASN A 173 -7.22 10.03 -14.44
CA ASN A 173 -6.58 11.26 -14.90
C ASN A 173 -5.12 11.01 -15.33
N ALA A 174 -4.64 9.76 -15.29
CA ALA A 174 -3.24 9.39 -15.56
C ALA A 174 -2.98 9.02 -17.04
N GLY A 175 -3.83 9.48 -17.96
CA GLY A 175 -3.75 9.20 -19.40
C GLY A 175 -2.60 9.89 -20.12
#